data_b8137f94e39e57b004643efbf3e28653
#
_entry.id   b8137f94e39e57b004643efbf3e28653
#
_cell.length_a   1.000
_cell.length_b   1.000
_cell.length_c   1.000
_cell.angle_alpha   90.00
_cell.angle_beta   90.00
_cell.angle_gamma   90.00
#
_symmetry.space_group_name_H-M   'P 1'
#
loop_
_entity.id
_entity.type
_entity.pdbx_description
1 polymer ?
#
loop_
_entity_poly.entity_id
_entity_poly.type
_entity_poly.pdbx_seq_one_letter_code
_entity_poly.pdbx_strand_id
1 'polypeptide(L)'
;MIAEDYPNKSLKTFIDEQKKQYNKNSVSLIISNNDNKLSIVLGVTEDITDLFDASKEIREISIILGGKGGGGRKDLAQGGGSDVSQINESIKYVEDKLNSIS
;
A
#
# COMPACT_ATOMS: atom_id res chain seq x y z
N MET A 1 -8.55 -2.91 2.13
CA MET A 1 -8.46 -2.57 3.55
C MET A 1 -7.25 -1.67 3.81
N ILE A 2 -7.41 -0.68 4.66
CA ILE A 2 -6.36 0.27 5.00
C ILE A 2 -6.18 0.28 6.51
N ALA A 3 -4.93 0.18 6.97
CA ALA A 3 -4.61 0.24 8.39
C ALA A 3 -3.42 1.17 8.63
N GLU A 4 -3.48 1.93 9.72
CA GLU A 4 -2.43 2.84 10.15
C GLU A 4 -1.81 2.31 11.45
N ASP A 5 -0.57 2.70 11.72
CA ASP A 5 0.15 2.37 12.97
C ASP A 5 0.30 0.87 13.23
N TYR A 6 0.32 0.08 12.16
CA TYR A 6 0.50 -1.35 12.27
C TYR A 6 2.00 -1.68 12.45
N PRO A 7 2.37 -2.63 13.34
CA PRO A 7 3.79 -2.97 13.55
C PRO A 7 4.46 -3.51 12.28
N ASN A 8 5.62 -2.97 11.93
CA ASN A 8 6.35 -3.33 10.70
C ASN A 8 6.57 -4.83 10.54
N LYS A 9 6.97 -5.50 11.60
CA LYS A 9 7.30 -6.93 11.55
C LYS A 9 6.11 -7.84 11.21
N SER A 10 4.89 -7.32 11.33
CA SER A 10 3.67 -8.07 11.09
C SER A 10 2.97 -7.71 9.78
N LEU A 11 3.50 -6.73 9.02
CA LEU A 11 2.80 -6.21 7.83
C LEU A 11 2.64 -7.25 6.73
N LYS A 12 3.71 -7.98 6.41
CA LYS A 12 3.64 -9.00 5.36
C LYS A 12 2.69 -10.13 5.72
N THR A 13 2.71 -10.57 6.98
CA THR A 13 1.81 -11.60 7.47
C THR A 13 0.36 -11.15 7.36
N PHE A 14 0.09 -9.90 7.74
CA PHE A 14 -1.25 -9.33 7.63
C PHE A 14 -1.73 -9.30 6.17
N ILE A 15 -0.88 -8.87 5.25
CA ILE A 15 -1.22 -8.86 3.82
C ILE A 15 -1.51 -10.27 3.30
N ASP A 16 -0.68 -11.25 3.68
CA ASP A 16 -0.89 -12.64 3.27
C ASP A 16 -2.23 -13.18 3.78
N GLU A 17 -2.60 -12.87 5.01
CA GLU A 17 -3.88 -13.25 5.58
C GLU A 17 -5.04 -12.59 4.85
N GLN A 18 -4.91 -11.31 4.51
CA GLN A 18 -5.93 -10.60 3.74
C GLN A 18 -6.12 -11.22 2.36
N LYS A 19 -5.04 -11.62 1.70
CA LYS A 19 -5.11 -12.27 0.39
C LYS A 19 -5.79 -13.64 0.45
N LYS A 20 -5.62 -14.39 1.54
CA LYS A 20 -6.32 -15.65 1.73
C LYS A 20 -7.83 -15.45 1.90
N GLN A 21 -8.23 -14.40 2.59
CA GLN A 21 -9.62 -14.08 2.85
C GLN A 21 -10.28 -13.38 1.65
N TYR A 22 -9.55 -12.49 0.98
CA TYR A 22 -10.02 -11.72 -0.16
C TYR A 22 -9.11 -11.99 -1.34
N ASN A 23 -9.37 -13.07 -2.08
CA ASN A 23 -8.47 -13.53 -3.12
C ASN A 23 -8.75 -12.93 -4.51
N LYS A 24 -9.75 -12.04 -4.63
CA LYS A 24 -10.10 -11.38 -5.88
C LYS A 24 -10.48 -9.92 -5.65
N ASN A 25 -10.15 -9.06 -6.60
CA ASN A 25 -10.53 -7.65 -6.63
C ASN A 25 -10.21 -6.90 -5.34
N SER A 26 -9.08 -7.22 -4.71
CA SER A 26 -8.72 -6.60 -3.44
C SER A 26 -7.35 -5.94 -3.49
N VAL A 27 -7.29 -4.76 -2.87
CA VAL A 27 -6.04 -4.04 -2.61
C VAL A 27 -5.97 -3.76 -1.12
N SER A 28 -4.83 -4.06 -0.52
CA SER A 28 -4.59 -3.80 0.90
C SER A 28 -3.44 -2.82 1.04
N LEU A 29 -3.70 -1.69 1.68
CA LEU A 29 -2.68 -0.68 1.96
C LEU A 29 -2.51 -0.58 3.47
N ILE A 30 -1.27 -0.75 3.93
CA ILE A 30 -0.96 -0.63 5.35
C ILE A 30 0.15 0.41 5.51
N ILE A 31 -0.09 1.36 6.40
CA ILE A 31 0.87 2.42 6.72
C ILE A 31 1.19 2.31 8.20
N SER A 32 2.48 2.14 8.51
CA SER A 32 2.97 2.11 9.89
C SER A 32 3.78 3.38 10.15
N ASN A 33 3.50 4.05 11.26
CA ASN A 33 4.18 5.28 11.65
C ASN A 33 5.00 5.01 12.91
N ASN A 34 6.33 5.09 12.80
CA ASN A 34 7.26 4.98 13.92
C ASN A 34 8.13 6.22 13.96
N ASP A 35 7.90 7.11 14.92
CA ASP A 35 8.66 8.35 15.10
C ASP A 35 8.76 9.17 13.81
N ASN A 36 7.63 9.34 13.13
CA ASN A 36 7.52 10.05 11.86
C ASN A 36 8.24 9.38 10.68
N LYS A 37 8.63 8.11 10.85
CA LYS A 37 9.10 7.29 9.74
C LYS A 37 7.97 6.38 9.32
N LEU A 38 7.55 6.52 8.08
CA LEU A 38 6.43 5.75 7.54
C LEU A 38 6.94 4.54 6.79
N SER A 39 6.35 3.39 7.10
CA SER A 39 6.55 2.15 6.35
C SER A 39 5.24 1.79 5.69
N ILE A 40 5.29 1.48 4.40
CA ILE A 40 4.12 1.24 3.58
C ILE A 40 4.23 -0.16 2.98
N VAL A 41 3.15 -0.93 3.07
CA VAL A 41 3.03 -2.20 2.36
C VAL A 41 1.75 -2.17 1.57
N LEU A 42 1.84 -2.50 0.29
CA LEU A 42 0.72 -2.52 -0.64
C LEU A 42 0.59 -3.92 -1.22
N GLY A 43 -0.54 -4.56 -0.97
CA GLY A 43 -0.86 -5.88 -1.49
C GLY A 43 -2.00 -5.80 -2.48
N VAL A 44 -1.90 -6.52 -3.59
CA VAL A 44 -2.90 -6.54 -4.66
C VAL A 44 -3.17 -8.00 -5.02
N THR A 45 -4.44 -8.37 -5.16
CA THR A 45 -4.77 -9.72 -5.62
C THR A 45 -4.35 -9.91 -7.08
N GLU A 46 -3.91 -11.12 -7.43
CA GLU A 46 -3.30 -11.40 -8.75
C GLU A 46 -4.22 -11.10 -9.92
N ASP A 47 -5.52 -11.23 -9.74
CA ASP A 47 -6.50 -11.03 -10.81
C ASP A 47 -6.57 -9.58 -11.32
N ILE A 48 -6.10 -8.62 -10.56
CA ILE A 48 -6.14 -7.20 -10.93
C ILE A 48 -4.77 -6.55 -11.04
N THR A 49 -3.68 -7.32 -11.01
CA THR A 49 -2.32 -6.74 -11.09
C THR A 49 -2.03 -6.06 -12.42
N ASP A 50 -2.75 -6.39 -13.48
CA ASP A 50 -2.62 -5.69 -14.77
C ASP A 50 -3.25 -4.29 -14.74
N LEU A 51 -4.22 -4.08 -13.85
CA LEU A 51 -4.92 -2.81 -13.69
C LEU A 51 -4.34 -1.98 -12.55
N PHE A 52 -3.87 -2.65 -11.50
CA PHE A 52 -3.30 -2.02 -10.32
C PHE A 52 -2.01 -2.74 -9.96
N ASP A 53 -0.89 -2.24 -10.43
CA ASP A 53 0.44 -2.84 -10.22
C ASP A 53 1.05 -2.27 -8.94
N ALA A 54 1.17 -3.10 -7.90
CA ALA A 54 1.68 -2.66 -6.61
C ALA A 54 3.09 -2.05 -6.73
N SER A 55 3.94 -2.59 -7.59
CA SER A 55 5.31 -2.09 -7.76
C SER A 55 5.35 -0.68 -8.34
N LYS A 56 4.39 -0.32 -9.17
CA LYS A 56 4.28 1.03 -9.74
C LYS A 56 3.59 1.99 -8.78
N GLU A 57 2.49 1.55 -8.19
CA GLU A 57 1.67 2.40 -7.34
C GLU A 57 2.37 2.74 -6.03
N ILE A 58 3.20 1.82 -5.50
CA ILE A 58 3.94 2.08 -4.26
C ILE A 58 4.89 3.26 -4.41
N ARG A 59 5.44 3.47 -5.59
CA ARG A 59 6.33 4.62 -5.86
C ARG A 59 5.58 5.93 -5.74
N GLU A 60 4.39 6.00 -6.32
CA GLU A 60 3.56 7.21 -6.24
C GLU A 60 3.11 7.48 -4.81
N ILE A 61 2.69 6.44 -4.09
CA ILE A 61 2.29 6.56 -2.69
C ILE A 61 3.45 7.05 -1.84
N SER A 62 4.65 6.50 -2.04
CA SER A 62 5.84 6.91 -1.31
C SER A 62 6.19 8.38 -1.57
N ILE A 63 6.09 8.81 -2.81
CA ILE A 63 6.36 10.21 -3.18
C ILE A 63 5.36 11.15 -2.49
N ILE A 64 4.09 10.80 -2.46
CA ILE A 64 3.06 11.57 -1.75
C ILE A 64 3.44 11.73 -0.27
N LEU A 65 4.00 10.69 0.32
CA LEU A 65 4.38 10.67 1.72
C LEU A 65 5.79 11.23 1.99
N GLY A 66 6.39 11.89 1.00
CA GLY A 66 7.71 12.51 1.16
C GLY A 66 8.89 11.56 1.13
N GLY A 67 8.67 10.34 0.65
CA GLY A 67 9.73 9.34 0.50
C GLY A 67 10.41 9.38 -0.86
N LYS A 68 11.32 8.45 -1.08
CA LYS A 68 12.13 8.37 -2.30
C LYS A 68 11.62 7.31 -3.27
N GLY A 69 10.48 6.71 -2.99
CA GLY A 69 9.94 5.62 -3.76
C GLY A 69 10.02 4.30 -3.03
N GLY A 70 9.68 3.24 -3.72
CA GLY A 70 9.69 1.89 -3.17
C GLY A 70 9.75 0.88 -4.31
N GLY A 71 9.49 -0.37 -4.00
CA GLY A 71 9.49 -1.40 -5.02
C GLY A 71 9.00 -2.73 -4.49
N GLY A 72 8.96 -3.69 -5.38
CA GLY A 72 8.50 -5.03 -5.06
C GLY A 72 7.94 -5.73 -6.29
N ARG A 73 6.98 -6.59 -6.06
CA ARG A 73 6.30 -7.33 -7.12
C ARG A 73 4.99 -6.63 -7.48
N LYS A 74 4.36 -7.08 -8.56
CA LYS A 74 3.06 -6.56 -8.98
C LYS A 74 1.96 -6.77 -7.93
N ASP A 75 2.08 -7.82 -7.12
CA ASP A 75 1.08 -8.18 -6.12
C ASP A 75 1.45 -7.79 -4.69
N LEU A 76 2.72 -7.41 -4.44
CA LEU A 76 3.17 -7.02 -3.11
C LEU A 76 4.39 -6.11 -3.21
N ALA A 77 4.25 -4.89 -2.71
CA ALA A 77 5.34 -3.91 -2.76
C ALA A 77 5.45 -3.18 -1.43
N GLN A 78 6.63 -2.62 -1.19
CA GLN A 78 6.94 -1.88 0.03
C GLN A 78 7.59 -0.56 -0.30
N GLY A 79 7.33 0.43 0.53
CA GLY A 79 7.95 1.75 0.41
C GLY A 79 8.01 2.43 1.75
N GLY A 80 8.45 3.67 1.74
CA GLY A 80 8.54 4.47 2.96
C GLY A 80 8.28 5.94 2.69
N GLY A 81 8.15 6.70 3.75
CA GLY A 81 7.94 8.12 3.69
C GLY A 81 8.21 8.76 5.05
N SER A 82 8.00 10.06 5.14
CA SER A 82 8.22 10.80 6.38
C SER A 82 7.16 11.87 6.63
N ASP A 83 6.29 12.14 5.67
CA ASP A 83 5.30 13.21 5.78
C ASP A 83 3.97 12.68 6.27
N VAL A 84 3.80 12.64 7.60
CA VAL A 84 2.57 12.13 8.23
C VAL A 84 1.35 12.98 7.89
N SER A 85 1.53 14.23 7.49
CA SER A 85 0.42 15.11 7.12
C SER A 85 -0.23 14.69 5.80
N GLN A 86 0.44 13.85 5.00
CA GLN A 86 -0.03 13.40 3.70
C GLN A 86 -0.63 11.98 3.70
N ILE A 87 -0.80 11.39 4.88
CA ILE A 87 -1.36 10.03 4.97
C ILE A 87 -2.75 9.97 4.32
N ASN A 88 -3.61 10.94 4.60
CA ASN A 88 -4.96 10.97 4.02
C ASN A 88 -4.92 11.12 2.51
N GLU A 89 -3.98 11.91 1.97
CA GLU A 89 -3.83 12.06 0.53
C GLU A 89 -3.38 10.77 -0.14
N SER A 90 -2.51 10.00 0.51
CA SER A 90 -2.08 8.71 -0.02
C SER A 90 -3.22 7.71 -0.05
N ILE A 91 -4.06 7.70 0.98
CA ILE A 91 -5.24 6.84 1.04
C ILE A 91 -6.22 7.21 -0.07
N LYS A 92 -6.46 8.49 -0.26
CA LYS A 92 -7.34 9.00 -1.31
C LYS A 92 -6.84 8.62 -2.69
N TYR A 93 -5.53 8.70 -2.91
CA TYR A 93 -4.91 8.29 -4.17
C TYR A 93 -5.26 6.84 -4.51
N VAL A 94 -5.11 5.94 -3.54
CA VAL A 94 -5.41 4.52 -3.74
C VAL A 94 -6.90 4.31 -4.01
N GLU A 95 -7.76 4.97 -3.25
CA GLU A 95 -9.21 4.86 -3.42
C GLU A 95 -9.66 5.37 -4.79
N ASP A 96 -9.14 6.52 -5.23
CA ASP A 96 -9.46 7.09 -6.53
C ASP A 96 -8.99 6.16 -7.66
N LYS A 97 -7.82 5.56 -7.52
CA LYS A 97 -7.28 4.63 -8.50
C LYS A 97 -8.16 3.38 -8.59
N LEU A 98 -8.57 2.83 -7.46
CA LEU A 98 -9.46 1.67 -7.44
C LEU A 98 -10.80 1.97 -8.08
N ASN A 99 -11.36 3.14 -7.81
CA ASN A 99 -12.62 3.56 -8.41
C ASN A 99 -12.52 3.72 -9.93
N SER A 100 -11.33 4.07 -10.43
CA SER A 100 -11.13 4.24 -11.87
C SER A 100 -11.05 2.92 -12.63
N ILE A 101 -10.75 1.82 -11.95
CA ILE A 101 -10.60 0.49 -12.57
C ILE A 101 -11.76 -0.45 -12.28
N SER A 102 -12.71 -0.04 -11.45
CA SER A 102 -13.85 -0.89 -11.07
C SER A 102 -15.10 -0.68 -11.94
#